data_3861ad58d209fd4e1ace5609adb0ae42
#
_entry.id   3861ad58d209fd4e1ace5609adb0ae42
#
_cell.length_a   1.000
_cell.length_b   1.000
_cell.length_c   1.000
_cell.angle_alpha   90.00
_cell.angle_beta   90.00
_cell.angle_gamma   90.00
#
_symmetry.space_group_name_H-M   'P 1'
#
loop_
_entity.id
_entity.type
_entity.pdbx_description
1 polymer ?
#
loop_
_entity_poly.entity_id
_entity_poly.type
_entity_poly.pdbx_seq_one_letter_code
_entity_poly.pdbx_strand_id
1 'polypeptide(L)'
;MLLTLNLIEILKTLFLGIVEGITEWLPISSTGHLILVDEFLKMKQNDEFMNVFNVVIQLGAILAVVVLYWSKLWPFHLKKNAPKKSWFVNEAKEGFLKSFQTFCNNYCYMDKIVMWIKIVCACIPAIIMGPLF
;
A
#
# COMPACT_ATOMS: atom_id res chain seq x y z
N MET A 1 -32.41 15.82 -11.68
CA MET A 1 -31.61 15.43 -12.87
C MET A 1 -30.74 14.28 -12.45
N LEU A 2 -31.37 13.15 -12.23
CA LEU A 2 -30.77 11.93 -11.75
C LEU A 2 -30.19 11.18 -12.95
N LEU A 3 -28.84 11.17 -13.03
CA LEU A 3 -27.99 10.03 -13.36
C LEU A 3 -28.67 8.96 -14.24
N THR A 4 -28.88 9.24 -15.48
CA THR A 4 -28.75 8.19 -16.48
C THR A 4 -27.26 7.85 -16.55
N LEU A 5 -26.81 7.05 -15.58
CA LEU A 5 -25.53 6.37 -15.68
C LEU A 5 -25.57 5.58 -16.97
N ASN A 6 -24.99 6.14 -18.02
CA ASN A 6 -24.98 5.50 -19.32
C ASN A 6 -24.18 4.20 -19.15
N LEU A 7 -24.74 3.06 -19.46
CA LEU A 7 -24.07 1.75 -19.32
C LEU A 7 -22.67 1.77 -19.93
N ILE A 8 -22.49 2.53 -21.01
CA ILE A 8 -21.20 2.73 -21.67
C ILE A 8 -20.19 3.40 -20.73
N GLU A 9 -20.58 4.42 -19.97
CA GLU A 9 -19.68 5.10 -19.04
C GLU A 9 -19.32 4.19 -17.86
N ILE A 10 -20.25 3.36 -17.39
CA ILE A 10 -19.96 2.34 -16.36
C ILE A 10 -18.94 1.34 -16.88
N LEU A 11 -19.09 0.86 -18.11
CA LEU A 11 -18.15 -0.10 -18.71
C LEU A 11 -16.75 0.51 -18.90
N LYS A 12 -16.66 1.77 -19.32
CA LYS A 12 -15.40 2.50 -19.42
C LYS A 12 -14.71 2.64 -18.06
N THR A 13 -15.47 3.03 -17.03
CA THR A 13 -14.99 3.16 -15.65
C THR A 13 -14.46 1.83 -15.12
N LEU A 14 -15.20 0.74 -15.36
CA LEU A 14 -14.79 -0.61 -14.96
C LEU A 14 -13.48 -1.01 -15.69
N PHE A 15 -13.39 -0.72 -16.98
CA PHE A 15 -12.20 -1.02 -17.76
C PHE A 15 -10.97 -0.25 -17.27
N LEU A 16 -11.10 1.05 -16.97
CA LEU A 16 -10.03 1.85 -16.36
C LEU A 16 -9.59 1.28 -15.01
N GLY A 17 -10.54 0.84 -14.18
CA GLY A 17 -10.23 0.19 -12.91
C GLY A 17 -9.45 -1.13 -13.08
N ILE A 18 -9.75 -1.91 -14.11
CA ILE A 18 -9.00 -3.13 -14.44
C ILE A 18 -7.58 -2.79 -14.89
N VAL A 19 -7.43 -1.80 -15.77
CA VAL A 19 -6.12 -1.33 -16.23
C VAL A 19 -5.27 -0.89 -15.05
N GLU A 20 -5.83 -0.07 -14.15
CA GLU A 20 -5.14 0.39 -12.94
C GLU A 20 -4.73 -0.79 -12.06
N GLY A 21 -5.67 -1.71 -11.78
CA GLY A 21 -5.40 -2.89 -10.95
C GLY A 21 -4.29 -3.78 -11.50
N ILE A 22 -4.07 -3.83 -12.81
CA ILE A 22 -2.99 -4.58 -13.44
C ILE A 22 -1.69 -3.77 -13.42
N THR A 23 -1.74 -2.50 -13.82
CA THR A 23 -0.54 -1.67 -14.03
C THR A 23 0.10 -1.22 -12.73
N GLU A 24 -0.67 -1.11 -11.64
CA GLU A 24 -0.15 -0.77 -10.31
C GLU A 24 0.78 -1.85 -9.75
N TRP A 25 0.61 -3.11 -10.18
CA TRP A 25 1.46 -4.22 -9.74
C TRP A 25 2.73 -4.37 -10.56
N LEU A 26 2.81 -3.70 -11.67
CA LEU A 26 3.97 -3.74 -12.55
C LEU A 26 4.89 -2.54 -12.26
N PRO A 27 6.21 -2.66 -12.42
CA PRO A 27 7.14 -1.55 -12.24
C PRO A 27 7.09 -0.58 -13.43
N ILE A 28 5.88 -0.18 -13.82
CA ILE A 28 5.57 0.75 -14.90
C ILE A 28 4.59 1.80 -14.36
N SER A 29 4.60 3.00 -14.93
CA SER A 29 3.70 4.06 -14.47
C SER A 29 2.23 3.73 -14.76
N SER A 30 1.44 3.42 -13.74
CA SER A 30 -0.01 3.23 -13.85
C SER A 30 -0.72 4.49 -14.34
N THR A 31 -0.35 5.65 -13.80
CA THR A 31 -0.89 6.96 -14.22
C THR A 31 -0.69 7.21 -15.73
N GLY A 32 0.49 6.88 -16.27
CA GLY A 32 0.77 7.01 -17.70
C GLY A 32 -0.15 6.11 -18.54
N HIS A 33 -0.44 4.90 -18.07
CA HIS A 33 -1.36 3.98 -18.74
C HIS A 33 -2.81 4.47 -18.68
N LEU A 34 -3.24 5.01 -17.53
CA LEU A 34 -4.59 5.58 -17.39
C LEU A 34 -4.81 6.74 -18.36
N ILE A 35 -3.87 7.68 -18.42
CA ILE A 35 -3.94 8.82 -19.33
C ILE A 35 -4.03 8.33 -20.78
N LEU A 36 -3.18 7.37 -21.16
CA LEU A 36 -3.19 6.84 -22.52
C LEU A 36 -4.51 6.14 -22.86
N VAL A 37 -5.01 5.31 -21.95
CA VAL A 37 -6.27 4.57 -22.16
C VAL A 37 -7.47 5.53 -22.19
N ASP A 38 -7.49 6.56 -21.34
CA ASP A 38 -8.57 7.54 -21.32
C ASP A 38 -8.64 8.35 -22.60
N GLU A 39 -7.50 8.66 -23.23
CA GLU A 39 -7.47 9.30 -24.56
C GLU A 39 -8.22 8.50 -25.62
N PHE A 40 -8.17 7.16 -25.54
CA PHE A 40 -8.95 6.29 -26.43
C PHE A 40 -10.41 6.17 -26.04
N LEU A 41 -10.69 6.07 -24.73
CA LEU A 41 -12.04 5.89 -24.21
C LEU A 41 -12.86 7.18 -24.26
N LYS A 42 -12.20 8.32 -24.14
CA LYS A 42 -12.78 9.68 -24.11
C LYS A 42 -13.94 9.75 -23.13
N MET A 43 -13.61 9.64 -21.84
CA MET A 43 -14.59 9.82 -20.77
C MET A 43 -15.20 11.20 -20.86
N LYS A 44 -16.55 11.26 -20.83
CA LYS A 44 -17.30 12.54 -20.88
C LYS A 44 -17.44 13.17 -19.49
N GLN A 45 -16.36 13.16 -18.73
CA GLN A 45 -16.32 13.73 -17.38
C GLN A 45 -15.39 14.94 -17.34
N ASN A 46 -15.58 15.82 -16.36
CA ASN A 46 -14.70 16.95 -16.17
C ASN A 46 -13.36 16.53 -15.55
N ASP A 47 -12.33 17.35 -15.72
CA ASP A 47 -10.97 17.07 -15.25
C ASP A 47 -10.90 16.86 -13.73
N GLU A 48 -11.70 17.61 -12.96
CA GLU A 48 -11.76 17.45 -11.51
C GLU A 48 -12.26 16.06 -11.10
N PHE A 49 -13.32 15.58 -11.79
CA PHE A 49 -13.83 14.23 -11.55
C PHE A 49 -12.78 13.18 -11.89
N MET A 50 -12.11 13.31 -13.04
CA MET A 50 -11.08 12.36 -13.47
C MET A 50 -9.91 12.31 -12.51
N ASN A 51 -9.46 13.45 -11.98
CA ASN A 51 -8.40 13.49 -10.97
C ASN A 51 -8.79 12.73 -9.70
N VAL A 52 -9.98 12.99 -9.17
CA VAL A 52 -10.48 12.27 -7.97
C VAL A 52 -10.67 10.79 -8.25
N PHE A 53 -11.25 10.45 -9.41
CA PHE A 53 -11.47 9.08 -9.84
C PHE A 53 -10.15 8.28 -9.91
N ASN A 54 -9.12 8.83 -10.54
CA ASN A 54 -7.82 8.20 -10.66
C ASN A 54 -7.20 7.91 -9.27
N VAL A 55 -7.27 8.88 -8.34
CA VAL A 55 -6.80 8.68 -6.97
C VAL A 55 -7.58 7.57 -6.25
N VAL A 56 -8.89 7.51 -6.44
CA VAL A 56 -9.74 6.50 -5.78
C VAL A 56 -9.46 5.10 -6.30
N ILE A 57 -9.33 4.90 -7.62
CA ILE A 57 -9.01 3.56 -8.17
C ILE A 57 -7.60 3.11 -7.80
N GLN A 58 -6.63 4.02 -7.74
CA GLN A 58 -5.27 3.79 -7.28
C GLN A 58 -5.25 3.34 -5.82
N LEU A 59 -6.00 4.06 -4.96
CA LEU A 59 -6.16 3.66 -3.56
C LEU A 59 -6.80 2.26 -3.44
N GLY A 60 -7.78 1.95 -4.28
CA GLY A 60 -8.41 0.62 -4.34
C GLY A 60 -7.40 -0.48 -4.68
N ALA A 61 -6.55 -0.27 -5.68
CA ALA A 61 -5.49 -1.21 -6.06
C ALA A 61 -4.48 -1.44 -4.91
N ILE A 62 -4.04 -0.36 -4.24
CA ILE A 62 -3.14 -0.44 -3.08
C ILE A 62 -3.80 -1.21 -1.93
N LEU A 63 -5.07 -0.92 -1.61
CA LEU A 63 -5.80 -1.62 -0.55
C LEU A 63 -5.96 -3.11 -0.84
N ALA A 64 -6.14 -3.51 -2.10
CA ALA A 64 -6.20 -4.92 -2.48
C ALA A 64 -4.89 -5.65 -2.11
N VAL A 65 -3.72 -5.04 -2.35
CA VAL A 65 -2.42 -5.58 -1.91
C VAL A 65 -2.35 -5.71 -0.40
N VAL A 66 -2.76 -4.67 0.33
CA VAL A 66 -2.76 -4.69 1.81
C VAL A 66 -3.62 -5.84 2.33
N VAL A 67 -4.81 -6.04 1.78
CA VAL A 67 -5.72 -7.13 2.19
C VAL A 67 -5.13 -8.50 1.87
N LEU A 68 -4.63 -8.71 0.64
CA LEU A 68 -4.06 -9.99 0.21
C LEU A 68 -2.81 -10.37 1.00
N TYR A 69 -1.98 -9.41 1.33
CA TYR A 69 -0.72 -9.64 2.05
C TYR A 69 -0.79 -9.28 3.53
N TRP A 70 -2.01 -9.08 4.09
CA TRP A 70 -2.20 -8.69 5.48
C TRP A 70 -1.39 -9.52 6.47
N SER A 71 -1.44 -10.85 6.36
CA SER A 71 -0.71 -11.76 7.23
C SER A 71 0.83 -11.62 7.13
N LYS A 72 1.33 -11.18 5.98
CA LYS A 72 2.76 -10.92 5.77
C LYS A 72 3.19 -9.53 6.26
N LEU A 73 2.28 -8.56 6.17
CA LEU A 73 2.54 -7.17 6.57
C LEU A 73 2.43 -6.98 8.08
N TRP A 74 1.50 -7.69 8.73
CA TRP A 74 1.23 -7.50 10.15
C TRP A 74 2.39 -8.00 11.03
N PRO A 75 3.03 -7.13 11.83
CA PRO A 75 4.22 -7.49 12.59
C PRO A 75 3.94 -8.20 13.91
N PHE A 76 2.68 -8.21 14.37
CA PHE A 76 2.32 -8.78 15.66
C PHE A 76 1.79 -10.19 15.55
N HIS A 77 2.01 -11.01 16.58
CA HIS A 77 1.45 -12.35 16.70
C HIS A 77 1.00 -12.62 18.13
N LEU A 78 0.09 -13.56 18.30
CA LEU A 78 -0.28 -14.08 19.62
C LEU A 78 0.86 -14.96 20.15
N LYS A 79 1.10 -14.92 21.47
CA LYS A 79 2.16 -15.65 22.18
C LYS A 79 2.28 -17.14 21.79
N LYS A 80 1.17 -17.78 21.36
CA LYS A 80 1.13 -19.18 20.95
C LYS A 80 1.97 -19.46 19.68
N ASN A 81 2.17 -18.45 18.84
CA ASN A 81 2.86 -18.55 17.55
C ASN A 81 4.22 -17.83 17.58
N ALA A 82 4.82 -17.69 18.74
CA ALA A 82 6.11 -17.01 18.90
C ALA A 82 7.17 -17.67 18.01
N PRO A 83 7.99 -16.90 17.29
CA PRO A 83 9.08 -17.42 16.48
C PRO A 83 10.11 -18.11 17.39
N LYS A 84 10.58 -19.29 17.01
CA LYS A 84 11.57 -20.06 17.78
C LYS A 84 12.96 -19.40 17.82
N LYS A 85 13.23 -18.44 16.96
CA LYS A 85 14.53 -17.77 16.85
C LYS A 85 14.49 -16.43 17.59
N SER A 86 15.28 -16.31 18.64
CA SER A 86 15.55 -15.01 19.27
C SER A 86 16.45 -14.18 18.36
N TRP A 87 16.06 -12.94 18.07
CA TRP A 87 16.83 -11.98 17.29
C TRP A 87 17.95 -11.32 18.09
N PHE A 88 17.73 -11.20 19.40
CA PHE A 88 18.69 -10.59 20.29
C PHE A 88 19.64 -11.67 20.82
N VAL A 89 20.85 -11.68 20.28
CA VAL A 89 21.90 -12.66 20.67
C VAL A 89 22.51 -12.31 22.03
N ASN A 90 22.52 -11.02 22.39
CA ASN A 90 23.04 -10.55 23.67
C ASN A 90 21.89 -10.19 24.59
N GLU A 91 21.79 -10.81 25.75
CA GLU A 91 20.84 -10.44 26.79
C GLU A 91 21.15 -9.01 27.28
N ALA A 92 20.18 -8.13 27.19
CA ALA A 92 20.30 -6.81 27.78
C ALA A 92 20.42 -6.95 29.31
N LYS A 93 21.34 -6.19 29.90
CA LYS A 93 21.44 -6.05 31.35
C LYS A 93 20.09 -5.56 31.90
N GLU A 94 19.79 -5.92 33.15
CA GLU A 94 18.50 -5.68 33.80
C GLU A 94 17.93 -4.27 33.57
N GLY A 95 16.60 -4.17 33.43
CA GLY A 95 15.90 -2.91 33.29
C GLY A 95 14.88 -2.88 32.14
N PHE A 96 14.47 -1.68 31.72
CA PHE A 96 13.49 -1.42 30.68
C PHE A 96 13.83 -2.12 29.35
N LEU A 97 15.12 -2.14 28.97
CA LEU A 97 15.57 -2.78 27.75
C LEU A 97 15.32 -4.30 27.72
N LYS A 98 15.49 -4.98 28.85
CA LYS A 98 15.21 -6.43 28.97
C LYS A 98 13.71 -6.70 28.85
N SER A 99 12.89 -5.87 29.48
CA SER A 99 11.42 -5.98 29.37
C SER A 99 10.93 -5.74 27.95
N PHE A 100 11.47 -4.72 27.28
CA PHE A 100 11.18 -4.40 25.87
C PHE A 100 11.64 -5.53 24.94
N GLN A 101 12.83 -6.05 25.13
CA GLN A 101 13.40 -7.17 24.38
C GLN A 101 12.53 -8.43 24.53
N THR A 102 12.07 -8.73 25.73
CA THR A 102 11.18 -9.86 26.02
C THR A 102 9.83 -9.69 25.33
N PHE A 103 9.26 -8.47 25.37
CA PHE A 103 8.03 -8.14 24.66
C PHE A 103 8.17 -8.36 23.14
N CYS A 104 9.23 -7.80 22.54
CA CYS A 104 9.48 -7.95 21.11
C CYS A 104 9.66 -9.43 20.70
N ASN A 105 10.43 -10.22 21.47
CA ASN A 105 10.62 -11.62 21.18
C ASN A 105 9.34 -12.46 21.31
N ASN A 106 8.42 -12.07 22.20
CA ASN A 106 7.19 -12.82 22.47
C ASN A 106 6.03 -12.45 21.53
N TYR A 107 5.97 -11.21 21.05
CA TYR A 107 4.80 -10.67 20.34
C TYR A 107 5.09 -10.13 18.94
N CYS A 108 6.36 -9.94 18.55
CA CYS A 108 6.71 -9.30 17.31
C CYS A 108 7.56 -10.21 16.41
N TYR A 109 7.23 -10.19 15.12
CA TYR A 109 8.11 -10.73 14.08
C TYR A 109 9.16 -9.68 13.70
N MET A 110 10.36 -9.79 14.26
CA MET A 110 11.43 -8.79 14.04
C MET A 110 11.78 -8.62 12.55
N ASP A 111 11.71 -9.69 11.76
CA ASP A 111 11.91 -9.60 10.30
C ASP A 111 10.94 -8.61 9.63
N LYS A 112 9.67 -8.62 10.08
CA LYS A 112 8.64 -7.70 9.56
C LYS A 112 8.86 -6.27 10.05
N ILE A 113 9.29 -6.10 11.30
CA ILE A 113 9.64 -4.77 11.84
C ILE A 113 10.80 -4.16 11.07
N VAL A 114 11.86 -4.94 10.83
CA VAL A 114 13.01 -4.49 10.02
C VAL A 114 12.57 -4.13 8.60
N MET A 115 11.66 -4.90 8.00
CA MET A 115 11.07 -4.56 6.70
C MET A 115 10.34 -3.21 6.75
N TRP A 116 9.50 -2.96 7.76
CA TRP A 116 8.81 -1.69 7.93
C TRP A 116 9.77 -0.51 8.12
N ILE A 117 10.82 -0.68 8.93
CA ILE A 117 11.86 0.35 9.10
C ILE A 117 12.53 0.68 7.77
N LYS A 118 12.87 -0.33 6.97
CA LYS A 118 13.45 -0.12 5.64
C LYS A 118 12.51 0.65 4.71
N ILE A 119 11.21 0.32 4.72
CA ILE A 119 10.20 1.04 3.93
C ILE A 119 10.12 2.51 4.37
N VAL A 120 10.02 2.78 5.66
CA VAL A 120 9.97 4.15 6.19
C VAL A 120 11.24 4.93 5.81
N CYS A 121 12.43 4.33 5.96
CA CYS A 121 13.68 4.98 5.56
C CYS A 121 13.73 5.26 4.05
N ALA A 122 13.19 4.36 3.22
CA ALA A 122 13.12 4.57 1.78
C ALA A 122 12.14 5.69 1.38
N CYS A 123 11.11 5.94 2.19
CA CYS A 123 10.14 7.03 1.95
C CYS A 123 10.67 8.41 2.36
N ILE A 124 11.70 8.50 3.23
CA ILE A 124 12.24 9.79 3.70
C ILE A 124 12.64 10.72 2.54
N PRO A 125 13.42 10.28 1.54
CA PRO A 125 13.77 11.15 0.41
C PRO A 125 12.56 11.69 -0.33
N ALA A 126 11.54 10.86 -0.56
CA ALA A 126 10.32 11.28 -1.25
C ALA A 126 9.52 12.31 -0.45
N ILE A 127 9.45 12.17 0.88
CA ILE A 127 8.78 13.11 1.78
C ILE A 127 9.50 14.47 1.78
N ILE A 128 10.84 14.47 1.70
CA ILE A 128 11.62 15.71 1.68
C ILE A 128 11.52 16.41 0.33
N MET A 129 11.59 15.64 -0.76
CA MET A 129 11.59 16.19 -2.13
C MET A 129 10.19 16.61 -2.60
N GLY A 130 9.13 15.93 -2.15
CA GLY A 130 7.75 16.21 -2.57
C GLY A 130 7.29 17.66 -2.38
N PRO A 131 7.51 18.32 -1.24
CA PRO A 131 7.14 19.72 -1.06
C PRO A 131 8.12 20.72 -1.67
N LEU A 132 9.27 20.26 -2.20
CA LEU A 132 10.30 21.13 -2.80
C LEU A 132 10.10 21.31 -4.33
N PHE A 133 9.28 20.48 -4.95
CA PHE A 133 8.91 20.50 -6.37
C PHE A 133 7.39 20.53 -6.55
#